data_b76fbc3fa9fcf3a8c92927aa603613c8
#
_entry.id   b76fbc3fa9fcf3a8c92927aa603613c8
#
_cell.length_a   1.000
_cell.length_b   1.000
_cell.length_c   1.000
_cell.angle_alpha   90.00
_cell.angle_beta   90.00
_cell.angle_gamma   90.00
#
_symmetry.space_group_name_H-M   'P 1'
#
loop_
_entity.id
_entity.type
_entity.pdbx_description
1 polymer ?
#
loop_
_entity_poly.entity_id
_entity_poly.type
_entity_poly.pdbx_seq_one_letter_code
_entity_poly.pdbx_strand_id
1 'polypeptide(L)'
;VDHAMLWQRAKGILGGLVCFLLMSQLMLENGMVRAIANALASLGKDLLLFSSPLIGMFSGFLTGSGLGGNAMMMPLQLQLGALTQAESLLTAIQNSTAGHTAFTSLPFILMARTIALDYSTDVPTEGELLAFGLKVASLLFLLYLLTIFSVAHFQMIH
;
A
#
# COMPACT_ATOMS: atom_id res chain seq x y z
N VAL A 1 28.74 3.56 -16.77
CA VAL A 1 27.80 3.56 -15.61
C VAL A 1 28.64 3.44 -14.35
N ASP A 2 28.56 4.41 -13.45
CA ASP A 2 29.34 4.39 -12.20
C ASP A 2 28.67 3.41 -11.20
N HIS A 3 29.28 2.25 -11.05
CA HIS A 3 28.80 1.19 -10.17
C HIS A 3 28.75 1.62 -8.69
N ALA A 4 29.64 2.52 -8.25
CA ALA A 4 29.66 3.02 -6.89
C ALA A 4 28.43 3.90 -6.62
N MET A 5 28.04 4.75 -7.57
CA MET A 5 26.84 5.59 -7.45
C MET A 5 25.57 4.73 -7.46
N LEU A 6 25.49 3.72 -8.31
CA LEU A 6 24.37 2.78 -8.34
C LEU A 6 24.23 2.05 -6.99
N TRP A 7 25.35 1.56 -6.45
CA TRP A 7 25.34 0.88 -5.16
C TRP A 7 24.92 1.79 -4.03
N GLN A 8 25.40 3.03 -4.00
CA GLN A 8 25.00 4.01 -2.97
C GLN A 8 23.49 4.30 -2.99
N ARG A 9 22.87 4.34 -4.16
CA ARG A 9 21.43 4.52 -4.29
C ARG A 9 20.65 3.25 -3.93
N ALA A 10 21.12 2.09 -4.39
CA ALA A 10 20.46 0.81 -4.17
C ALA A 10 20.46 0.39 -2.69
N LYS A 11 21.55 0.61 -1.95
CA LYS A 11 21.67 0.20 -0.55
C LYS A 11 20.60 0.80 0.36
N GLY A 12 20.18 2.04 0.13
CA GLY A 12 19.12 2.69 0.91
C GLY A 12 17.76 2.02 0.65
N ILE A 13 17.44 1.76 -0.60
CA ILE A 13 16.19 1.08 -1.01
C ILE A 13 16.17 -0.35 -0.46
N LEU A 14 17.26 -1.10 -0.62
CA LEU A 14 17.38 -2.47 -0.11
C LEU A 14 17.31 -2.51 1.41
N GLY A 15 17.99 -1.58 2.10
CA GLY A 15 17.93 -1.47 3.56
C GLY A 15 16.50 -1.22 4.05
N GLY A 16 15.79 -0.29 3.45
CA GLY A 16 14.38 -0.03 3.76
C GLY A 16 13.51 -1.27 3.56
N LEU A 17 13.66 -1.97 2.43
CA LEU A 17 12.92 -3.19 2.15
C LEU A 17 13.20 -4.28 3.20
N VAL A 18 14.47 -4.50 3.54
CA VAL A 18 14.85 -5.46 4.58
C VAL A 18 14.22 -5.10 5.93
N CYS A 19 14.24 -3.82 6.31
CA CYS A 19 13.59 -3.35 7.54
C CYS A 19 12.07 -3.64 7.54
N PHE A 20 11.36 -3.39 6.44
CA PHE A 20 9.94 -3.68 6.33
C PHE A 20 9.66 -5.19 6.40
N LEU A 21 10.48 -6.02 5.74
CA LEU A 21 10.35 -7.47 5.83
C LEU A 21 10.60 -7.99 7.25
N LEU A 22 11.64 -7.50 7.93
CA LEU A 22 11.92 -7.86 9.31
C LEU A 22 10.79 -7.44 10.27
N MET A 23 10.29 -6.20 10.12
CA MET A 23 9.16 -5.71 10.90
C MET A 23 7.93 -6.61 10.70
N SER A 24 7.60 -6.93 9.45
CA SER A 24 6.48 -7.80 9.10
C SER A 24 6.65 -9.20 9.70
N GLN A 25 7.85 -9.77 9.62
CA GLN A 25 8.14 -11.07 10.20
C GLN A 25 8.02 -11.06 11.74
N LEU A 26 8.54 -10.02 12.40
CA LEU A 26 8.38 -9.85 13.84
C LEU A 26 6.90 -9.74 14.25
N MET A 27 6.09 -9.03 13.49
CA MET A 27 4.64 -8.93 13.73
C MET A 27 3.94 -10.29 13.59
N LEU A 28 4.35 -11.11 12.62
CA LEU A 28 3.85 -12.48 12.45
C LEU A 28 4.22 -13.37 13.65
N GLU A 29 5.50 -13.42 14.00
CA GLU A 29 6.04 -14.27 15.09
C GLU A 29 5.43 -13.92 16.45
N ASN A 30 5.22 -12.63 16.72
CA ASN A 30 4.60 -12.17 17.96
C ASN A 30 3.07 -12.26 17.98
N GLY A 31 2.44 -12.79 16.92
CA GLY A 31 0.99 -12.92 16.82
C GLY A 31 0.24 -11.60 16.63
N MET A 32 0.93 -10.48 16.43
CA MET A 32 0.33 -9.16 16.25
C MET A 32 -0.55 -9.11 14.99
N VAL A 33 -0.10 -9.71 13.89
CA VAL A 33 -0.87 -9.82 12.64
C VAL A 33 -2.19 -10.53 12.89
N ARG A 34 -2.15 -11.66 13.63
CA ARG A 34 -3.36 -12.42 13.98
C ARG A 34 -4.29 -11.63 14.90
N ALA A 35 -3.75 -10.91 15.88
CA ALA A 35 -4.55 -10.09 16.78
C ALA A 35 -5.29 -8.98 16.02
N ILE A 36 -4.60 -8.26 15.13
CA ILE A 36 -5.18 -7.21 14.29
C ILE A 36 -6.23 -7.81 13.34
N ALA A 37 -5.92 -8.93 12.69
CA ALA A 37 -6.84 -9.60 11.77
C ALA A 37 -8.13 -10.04 12.49
N ASN A 38 -8.03 -10.64 13.67
CA ASN A 38 -9.18 -11.04 14.46
C ASN A 38 -10.01 -9.84 14.93
N ALA A 39 -9.36 -8.74 15.34
CA ALA A 39 -10.05 -7.51 15.71
C ALA A 39 -10.83 -6.92 14.52
N LEU A 40 -10.24 -6.88 13.33
CA LEU A 40 -10.93 -6.44 12.12
C LEU A 40 -12.07 -7.41 11.73
N ALA A 41 -11.83 -8.72 11.81
CA ALA A 41 -12.84 -9.73 11.51
C ALA A 41 -14.04 -9.67 12.47
N SER A 42 -13.84 -9.30 13.74
CA SER A 42 -14.92 -9.13 14.73
C SER A 42 -15.87 -7.99 14.38
N LEU A 43 -15.46 -7.04 13.55
CA LEU A 43 -16.30 -5.94 13.07
C LEU A 43 -17.27 -6.35 11.95
N GLY A 44 -17.16 -7.58 11.45
CA GLY A 44 -17.97 -8.14 10.37
C GLY A 44 -17.28 -8.09 9.01
N LYS A 45 -17.74 -8.99 8.12
CA LYS A 45 -17.13 -9.22 6.80
C LYS A 45 -17.11 -7.95 5.94
N ASP A 46 -18.18 -7.18 5.93
CA ASP A 46 -18.31 -6.00 5.07
C ASP A 46 -17.31 -4.91 5.48
N LEU A 47 -17.13 -4.68 6.79
CA LEU A 47 -16.18 -3.69 7.29
C LEU A 47 -14.74 -4.15 7.08
N LEU A 48 -14.49 -5.46 7.16
CA LEU A 48 -13.19 -6.03 6.83
C LEU A 48 -12.86 -5.81 5.34
N LEU A 49 -13.80 -6.11 4.43
CA LEU A 49 -13.64 -5.87 3.00
C LEU A 49 -13.43 -4.38 2.69
N PHE A 50 -14.15 -3.50 3.37
CA PHE A 50 -13.97 -2.05 3.26
C PHE A 50 -12.58 -1.59 3.74
N SER A 51 -12.05 -2.18 4.80
CA SER A 51 -10.74 -1.81 5.37
C SER A 51 -9.55 -2.28 4.53
N SER A 52 -9.71 -3.34 3.75
CA SER A 52 -8.62 -3.95 2.97
C SER A 52 -7.92 -2.96 2.01
N PRO A 53 -8.62 -2.22 1.13
CA PRO A 53 -7.95 -1.24 0.28
C PRO A 53 -7.32 -0.09 1.07
N LEU A 54 -7.89 0.32 2.20
CA LEU A 54 -7.30 1.35 3.06
C LEU A 54 -5.95 0.90 3.65
N ILE A 55 -5.85 -0.35 4.08
CA ILE A 55 -4.59 -0.93 4.59
C ILE A 55 -3.51 -0.87 3.50
N GLY A 56 -3.84 -1.30 2.28
CA GLY A 56 -2.90 -1.28 1.17
C GLY A 56 -2.49 0.15 0.76
N MET A 57 -3.46 1.06 0.66
CA MET A 57 -3.21 2.46 0.34
C MET A 57 -2.33 3.13 1.40
N PHE A 58 -2.61 2.90 2.67
CA PHE A 58 -1.82 3.43 3.77
C PHE A 58 -0.37 2.89 3.73
N SER A 59 -0.20 1.60 3.45
CA SER A 59 1.13 1.00 3.35
C SER A 59 1.96 1.57 2.19
N GLY A 60 1.36 1.76 1.02
CA GLY A 60 2.01 2.38 -0.13
C GLY A 60 2.38 3.85 0.11
N PHE A 61 1.47 4.60 0.73
CA PHE A 61 1.72 5.99 1.13
C PHE A 61 2.88 6.11 2.12
N LEU A 62 2.90 5.29 3.18
CA LEU A 62 3.95 5.34 4.20
C LEU A 62 5.32 4.97 3.66
N THR A 63 5.38 3.92 2.84
CA THR A 63 6.65 3.38 2.36
C THR A 63 7.17 4.09 1.12
N GLY A 64 6.31 4.83 0.41
CA GLY A 64 6.64 5.42 -0.89
C GLY A 64 6.95 4.38 -1.97
N SER A 65 6.52 3.14 -1.77
CA SER A 65 6.86 2.00 -2.62
C SER A 65 5.80 0.91 -2.53
N GLY A 66 5.30 0.45 -3.67
CA GLY A 66 4.40 -0.71 -3.70
C GLY A 66 5.07 -1.97 -3.14
N LEU A 67 6.36 -2.17 -3.43
CA LEU A 67 7.13 -3.29 -2.89
C LEU A 67 7.27 -3.18 -1.36
N GLY A 68 7.62 -2.00 -0.85
CA GLY A 68 7.71 -1.75 0.60
C GLY A 68 6.37 -1.91 1.30
N GLY A 69 5.29 -1.39 0.71
CA GLY A 69 3.93 -1.55 1.22
C GLY A 69 3.49 -3.02 1.30
N ASN A 70 3.82 -3.80 0.27
CA ASN A 70 3.55 -5.24 0.26
C ASN A 70 4.40 -5.97 1.31
N ALA A 71 5.70 -5.66 1.41
CA ALA A 71 6.56 -6.26 2.43
C ALA A 71 6.03 -6.01 3.85
N MET A 72 5.41 -4.84 4.08
CA MET A 72 4.87 -4.46 5.38
C MET A 72 3.51 -5.10 5.69
N MET A 73 2.55 -5.08 4.74
CA MET A 73 1.15 -5.39 5.03
C MET A 73 0.58 -6.63 4.33
N MET A 74 1.33 -7.26 3.42
CA MET A 74 0.86 -8.50 2.78
C MET A 74 0.52 -9.62 3.76
N PRO A 75 1.30 -9.86 4.85
CA PRO A 75 0.94 -10.88 5.83
C PRO A 75 -0.40 -10.63 6.53
N LEU A 76 -0.74 -9.35 6.79
CA LEU A 76 -2.05 -9.01 7.35
C LEU A 76 -3.16 -9.31 6.34
N GLN A 77 -3.00 -8.94 5.08
CA GLN A 77 -3.99 -9.22 4.03
C GLN A 77 -4.20 -10.72 3.79
N LEU A 78 -3.11 -11.52 3.85
CA LEU A 78 -3.22 -12.98 3.78
C LEU A 78 -4.04 -13.53 4.95
N GLN A 79 -3.78 -13.07 6.17
CA GLN A 79 -4.52 -13.52 7.35
C GLN A 79 -6.01 -13.11 7.28
N LEU A 80 -6.31 -11.88 6.82
CA LEU A 80 -7.67 -11.42 6.60
C LEU A 80 -8.37 -12.23 5.51
N GLY A 81 -7.65 -12.53 4.43
CA GLY A 81 -8.13 -13.37 3.33
C GLY A 81 -8.48 -14.78 3.78
N ALA A 82 -7.64 -15.40 4.61
CA ALA A 82 -7.89 -16.71 5.19
C ALA A 82 -9.17 -16.71 6.04
N LEU A 83 -9.41 -15.67 6.85
CA LEU A 83 -10.63 -15.55 7.66
C LEU A 83 -11.91 -15.34 6.84
N THR A 84 -11.79 -14.80 5.62
CA THR A 84 -12.95 -14.45 4.76
C THR A 84 -13.08 -15.35 3.54
N GLN A 85 -12.17 -16.32 3.35
CA GLN A 85 -12.07 -17.16 2.15
C GLN A 85 -11.86 -16.32 0.87
N ALA A 86 -11.15 -15.21 0.97
CA ALA A 86 -10.91 -14.25 -0.11
C ALA A 86 -9.42 -13.90 -0.26
N GLU A 87 -8.50 -14.84 -0.02
CA GLU A 87 -7.05 -14.59 0.01
C GLU A 87 -6.54 -13.96 -1.29
N SER A 88 -6.91 -14.54 -2.44
CA SER A 88 -6.47 -14.05 -3.75
C SER A 88 -6.98 -12.62 -4.02
N LEU A 89 -8.21 -12.32 -3.61
CA LEU A 89 -8.81 -11.01 -3.77
C LEU A 89 -8.09 -9.98 -2.89
N LEU A 90 -7.92 -10.25 -1.59
CA LEU A 90 -7.33 -9.29 -0.66
C LEU A 90 -5.85 -9.05 -0.94
N THR A 91 -5.10 -10.06 -1.35
CA THR A 91 -3.70 -9.90 -1.75
C THR A 91 -3.54 -9.13 -3.06
N ALA A 92 -4.44 -9.34 -4.03
CA ALA A 92 -4.46 -8.54 -5.27
C ALA A 92 -4.78 -7.07 -4.97
N ILE A 93 -5.76 -6.80 -4.10
CA ILE A 93 -6.10 -5.45 -3.65
C ILE A 93 -4.92 -4.80 -2.93
N GLN A 94 -4.25 -5.52 -2.02
CA GLN A 94 -3.05 -5.02 -1.33
C GLN A 94 -1.99 -4.58 -2.34
N ASN A 95 -1.64 -5.45 -3.29
CA ASN A 95 -0.61 -5.17 -4.27
C ASN A 95 -0.96 -3.95 -5.14
N SER A 96 -2.19 -3.87 -5.61
CA SER A 96 -2.65 -2.78 -6.46
C SER A 96 -2.75 -1.45 -5.70
N THR A 97 -3.33 -1.46 -4.51
CA THR A 97 -3.54 -0.23 -3.72
C THR A 97 -2.21 0.32 -3.21
N ALA A 98 -1.31 -0.52 -2.71
CA ALA A 98 0.03 -0.09 -2.29
C ALA A 98 0.83 0.51 -3.46
N GLY A 99 0.77 -0.12 -4.64
CA GLY A 99 1.44 0.38 -5.85
C GLY A 99 0.91 1.75 -6.29
N HIS A 100 -0.41 1.90 -6.36
CA HIS A 100 -1.04 3.13 -6.84
C HIS A 100 -0.92 4.30 -5.85
N THR A 101 -0.84 4.06 -4.56
CA THR A 101 -0.69 5.15 -3.58
C THR A 101 0.76 5.51 -3.24
N ALA A 102 1.72 4.72 -3.66
CA ALA A 102 3.14 5.03 -3.46
C ALA A 102 3.54 6.39 -4.04
N PHE A 103 2.95 6.79 -5.19
CA PHE A 103 3.24 8.09 -5.81
C PHE A 103 2.60 9.29 -5.08
N THR A 104 1.71 9.07 -4.12
CA THR A 104 1.18 10.14 -3.25
C THR A 104 2.03 10.34 -2.00
N SER A 105 3.07 9.54 -1.82
CA SER A 105 3.98 9.64 -0.67
C SER A 105 4.84 10.90 -0.75
N LEU A 106 5.19 11.46 0.41
CA LEU A 106 6.07 12.63 0.48
C LEU A 106 7.42 12.41 -0.21
N PRO A 107 8.14 11.28 -0.03
CA PRO A 107 9.39 11.04 -0.74
C PRO A 107 9.25 11.08 -2.25
N PHE A 108 8.17 10.51 -2.79
CA PHE A 108 7.92 10.51 -4.23
C PHE A 108 7.60 11.92 -4.74
N ILE A 109 6.75 12.66 -4.02
CA ILE A 109 6.37 14.04 -4.36
C ILE A 109 7.61 14.95 -4.37
N LEU A 110 8.46 14.87 -3.33
CA LEU A 110 9.69 15.64 -3.24
C LEU A 110 10.65 15.32 -4.38
N MET A 111 10.81 14.04 -4.72
CA MET A 111 11.64 13.61 -5.84
C MET A 111 11.10 14.15 -7.17
N ALA A 112 9.82 13.99 -7.44
CA ALA A 112 9.19 14.46 -8.67
C ALA A 112 9.30 15.97 -8.82
N ARG A 113 9.06 16.71 -7.74
CA ARG A 113 9.19 18.17 -7.71
C ARG A 113 10.63 18.62 -7.92
N THR A 114 11.60 17.97 -7.29
CA THR A 114 13.03 18.30 -7.47
C THR A 114 13.44 18.14 -8.94
N ILE A 115 13.01 17.07 -9.59
CA ILE A 115 13.29 16.85 -11.01
C ILE A 115 12.60 17.93 -11.87
N ALA A 116 11.34 18.27 -11.57
CA ALA A 116 10.61 19.27 -12.33
C ALA A 116 11.22 20.68 -12.25
N LEU A 117 11.80 21.04 -11.09
CA LEU A 117 12.49 22.33 -10.88
C LEU A 117 13.74 22.47 -11.75
N ASP A 118 14.36 21.39 -12.21
CA ASP A 118 15.49 21.45 -13.15
C ASP A 118 15.05 21.93 -14.56
N TYR A 119 13.75 21.85 -14.87
CA TYR A 119 13.20 22.18 -16.18
C TYR A 119 12.28 23.41 -16.17
N SER A 120 11.72 23.80 -15.03
CA SER A 120 10.78 24.91 -14.89
C SER A 120 10.83 25.51 -13.50
N THR A 121 10.67 26.84 -13.43
CA THR A 121 10.49 27.55 -12.16
C THR A 121 9.05 27.58 -11.68
N ASP A 122 8.09 27.30 -12.57
CA ASP A 122 6.66 27.24 -12.28
C ASP A 122 6.26 25.78 -12.03
N VAL A 123 6.60 25.28 -10.84
CA VAL A 123 6.30 23.91 -10.41
C VAL A 123 5.37 23.96 -9.21
N PRO A 124 4.28 23.15 -9.21
CA PRO A 124 3.35 23.09 -8.09
C PRO A 124 4.03 22.82 -6.76
N THR A 125 3.48 23.35 -5.70
CA THR A 125 3.97 23.11 -4.33
C THR A 125 3.73 21.65 -3.91
N GLU A 126 4.47 21.21 -2.91
CA GLU A 126 4.29 19.85 -2.35
C GLU A 126 2.86 19.64 -1.84
N GLY A 127 2.26 20.67 -1.25
CA GLY A 127 0.88 20.63 -0.78
C GLY A 127 -0.15 20.47 -1.89
N GLU A 128 0.05 21.16 -3.02
CA GLU A 128 -0.82 21.02 -4.22
C GLU A 128 -0.69 19.63 -4.83
N LEU A 129 0.54 19.12 -4.96
CA LEU A 129 0.78 17.76 -5.46
C LEU A 129 0.19 16.70 -4.54
N LEU A 130 0.34 16.85 -3.22
CA LEU A 130 -0.26 15.97 -2.24
C LEU A 130 -1.79 16.00 -2.31
N ALA A 131 -2.37 17.21 -2.36
CA ALA A 131 -3.83 17.37 -2.47
C ALA A 131 -4.38 16.74 -3.75
N PHE A 132 -3.68 16.89 -4.87
CA PHE A 132 -4.04 16.23 -6.13
C PHE A 132 -3.93 14.70 -5.99
N GLY A 133 -2.82 14.20 -5.47
CA GLY A 133 -2.60 12.79 -5.25
C GLY A 133 -3.67 12.16 -4.34
N LEU A 134 -4.06 12.83 -3.26
CA LEU A 134 -5.12 12.36 -2.37
C LEU A 134 -6.51 12.33 -3.05
N LYS A 135 -6.80 13.27 -3.94
CA LYS A 135 -8.05 13.22 -4.76
C LYS A 135 -8.05 12.00 -5.67
N VAL A 136 -6.93 11.73 -6.35
CA VAL A 136 -6.78 10.54 -7.20
C VAL A 136 -6.87 9.26 -6.35
N ALA A 137 -6.20 9.21 -5.20
CA ALA A 137 -6.29 8.09 -4.27
C ALA A 137 -7.72 7.83 -3.79
N SER A 138 -8.49 8.89 -3.49
CA SER A 138 -9.91 8.76 -3.10
C SER A 138 -10.76 8.16 -4.22
N LEU A 139 -10.54 8.57 -5.47
CA LEU A 139 -11.23 7.99 -6.61
C LEU A 139 -10.87 6.52 -6.80
N LEU A 140 -9.58 6.19 -6.71
CA LEU A 140 -9.11 4.81 -6.77
C LEU A 140 -9.70 3.95 -5.64
N PHE A 141 -9.79 4.50 -4.42
CA PHE A 141 -10.43 3.82 -3.30
C PHE A 141 -11.88 3.41 -3.62
N LEU A 142 -12.67 4.32 -4.18
CA LEU A 142 -14.04 4.02 -4.59
C LEU A 142 -14.09 2.91 -5.66
N LEU A 143 -13.18 2.94 -6.64
CA LEU A 143 -13.08 1.88 -7.66
C LEU A 143 -12.71 0.52 -7.03
N TYR A 144 -11.78 0.50 -6.06
CA TYR A 144 -11.44 -0.74 -5.36
C TYR A 144 -12.60 -1.27 -4.52
N LEU A 145 -13.36 -0.39 -3.86
CA LEU A 145 -14.57 -0.80 -3.14
C LEU A 145 -15.58 -1.43 -4.10
N LEU A 146 -15.87 -0.78 -5.23
CA LEU A 146 -16.78 -1.33 -6.24
C LEU A 146 -16.31 -2.71 -6.71
N THR A 147 -15.00 -2.87 -6.95
CA THR A 147 -14.43 -4.17 -7.37
C THR A 147 -14.60 -5.24 -6.29
N ILE A 148 -14.25 -4.93 -5.03
CA ILE A 148 -14.36 -5.87 -3.91
C ILE A 148 -15.82 -6.33 -3.74
N PHE A 149 -16.74 -5.38 -3.65
CA PHE A 149 -18.15 -5.73 -3.41
C PHE A 149 -18.77 -6.45 -4.60
N SER A 150 -18.39 -6.10 -5.84
CA SER A 150 -18.84 -6.82 -7.04
C SER A 150 -18.36 -8.27 -7.04
N VAL A 151 -17.08 -8.51 -6.75
CA VAL A 151 -16.50 -9.87 -6.69
C VAL A 151 -17.09 -10.65 -5.51
N ALA A 152 -17.20 -10.04 -4.34
CA ALA A 152 -17.79 -10.68 -3.18
C ALA A 152 -19.26 -11.07 -3.41
N HIS A 153 -20.04 -10.22 -4.10
CA HIS A 153 -21.42 -10.53 -4.47
C HIS A 153 -21.51 -11.69 -5.46
N PHE A 154 -20.62 -11.68 -6.47
CA PHE A 154 -20.59 -12.76 -7.46
C PHE A 154 -20.23 -14.12 -6.86
N GLN A 155 -19.31 -14.17 -5.90
CA GLN A 155 -18.94 -15.39 -5.17
C GLN A 155 -20.03 -15.93 -4.24
N MET A 156 -21.00 -15.10 -3.83
CA MET A 156 -22.14 -15.55 -3.01
C MET A 156 -23.27 -16.17 -3.84
N ILE A 157 -23.28 -15.96 -5.16
CA ILE A 157 -24.32 -16.45 -6.06
C ILE A 157 -23.94 -17.81 -6.69
N HIS A 158 -22.65 -18.15 -6.66
CA HIS A 158 -22.11 -19.40 -7.21
C HIS A 158 -21.42 -20.23 -6.14
#